data_9954b7fc5e28d7380b9768ffbf5cbfdc
#
_entry.id   9954b7fc5e28d7380b9768ffbf5cbfdc
#
_cell.length_a   1.000
_cell.length_b   1.000
_cell.length_c   1.000
_cell.angle_alpha   90.00
_cell.angle_beta   90.00
_cell.angle_gamma   90.00
#
_symmetry.space_group_name_H-M   'P 1'
#
loop_
_entity.id
_entity.type
_entity.pdbx_description
1 polymer ?
#
loop_
_entity_poly.entity_id
_entity_poly.type
_entity_poly.pdbx_seq_one_letter_code
_entity_poly.pdbx_strand_id
1 'polypeptide(L)'
;PKLQWLRNKMSSLDLQGLIVSNPINIRYLTNIEAEGILLLTRKENIYITDSRYIEHVHTILTLFDEIIVYDIKDVSRDDYENFFMFCENVGFEENYVTYAKYKEYIRKYKINNLVETENMIEKQRMIKDEDEIKNIQKACEITDNCFSYLLEYIKPGMTEKQIAREIEEYYRDRTDGLSFETIVASGENTSKPHAVPTDRKIQEKDIITIDMGCKVNGYCSDMTRTIFVGEVPEEIKPIYNLVLKLKQQMTLKMEQVHDYLLKWLKMTLS
;
A
#
# COMPACT_ATOMS: atom_id res chain seq x y z
N PRO A 1 -1.73 -15.39 -12.75
CA PRO A 1 -2.73 -15.85 -11.75
C PRO A 1 -3.72 -14.75 -11.36
N LYS A 2 -3.24 -13.51 -11.03
CA LYS A 2 -4.07 -12.39 -10.54
C LYS A 2 -5.09 -11.91 -11.57
N LEU A 3 -4.70 -11.72 -12.84
CA LEU A 3 -5.60 -11.35 -13.92
C LEU A 3 -6.64 -12.43 -14.22
N GLN A 4 -6.27 -13.73 -14.15
CA GLN A 4 -7.21 -14.82 -14.35
C GLN A 4 -8.28 -14.86 -13.25
N TRP A 5 -7.88 -14.69 -11.99
CA TRP A 5 -8.83 -14.57 -10.89
C TRP A 5 -9.79 -13.40 -11.12
N LEU A 6 -9.24 -12.24 -11.51
CA LEU A 6 -10.03 -11.03 -11.78
C LEU A 6 -11.07 -11.28 -12.89
N ARG A 7 -10.71 -11.95 -13.98
CA ARG A 7 -11.64 -12.33 -15.06
C ARG A 7 -12.77 -13.23 -14.56
N ASN A 8 -12.44 -14.24 -13.73
CA ASN A 8 -13.45 -15.11 -13.13
C ASN A 8 -14.41 -14.29 -12.25
N LYS A 9 -13.88 -13.33 -11.49
CA LYS A 9 -14.69 -12.46 -10.64
C LYS A 9 -15.56 -11.51 -11.46
N MET A 10 -15.02 -10.89 -12.51
CA MET A 10 -15.79 -10.09 -13.47
C MET A 10 -16.96 -10.90 -14.04
N SER A 11 -16.72 -12.13 -14.46
CA SER A 11 -17.77 -13.01 -14.99
C SER A 11 -18.85 -13.30 -13.95
N SER A 12 -18.49 -13.51 -12.69
CA SER A 12 -19.46 -13.74 -11.59
C SER A 12 -20.33 -12.53 -11.27
N LEU A 13 -19.87 -11.33 -11.63
CA LEU A 13 -20.57 -10.04 -11.44
C LEU A 13 -21.23 -9.53 -12.72
N ASP A 14 -21.28 -10.36 -13.76
CA ASP A 14 -21.76 -10.01 -15.11
C ASP A 14 -21.09 -8.75 -15.69
N LEU A 15 -19.78 -8.59 -15.45
CA LEU A 15 -18.97 -7.54 -16.05
C LEU A 15 -18.28 -8.06 -17.29
N GLN A 16 -18.43 -7.36 -18.43
CA GLN A 16 -17.74 -7.66 -19.67
C GLN A 16 -16.47 -6.84 -19.84
N GLY A 17 -16.38 -5.71 -19.13
CA GLY A 17 -15.23 -4.83 -19.09
C GLY A 17 -14.92 -4.35 -17.69
N LEU A 18 -13.69 -3.85 -17.50
CA LEU A 18 -13.25 -3.21 -16.25
C LEU A 18 -12.22 -2.12 -16.56
N ILE A 19 -12.39 -0.98 -15.92
CA ILE A 19 -11.43 0.11 -15.94
C ILE A 19 -10.70 0.13 -14.60
N VAL A 20 -9.38 -0.06 -14.63
CA VAL A 20 -8.51 0.05 -13.45
C VAL A 20 -7.63 1.27 -13.61
N SER A 21 -7.76 2.23 -12.72
CA SER A 21 -7.06 3.52 -12.73
C SER A 21 -6.27 3.81 -11.45
N ASN A 22 -6.53 3.05 -10.38
CA ASN A 22 -5.74 3.12 -9.16
C ASN A 22 -4.33 2.52 -9.40
N PRO A 23 -3.25 3.32 -9.28
CA PRO A 23 -1.89 2.85 -9.58
C PRO A 23 -1.46 1.68 -8.69
N ILE A 24 -1.95 1.61 -7.45
CA ILE A 24 -1.66 0.48 -6.55
C ILE A 24 -2.28 -0.81 -7.09
N ASN A 25 -3.51 -0.75 -7.60
CA ASN A 25 -4.20 -1.90 -8.19
C ASN A 25 -3.60 -2.29 -9.55
N ILE A 26 -3.21 -1.31 -10.38
CA ILE A 26 -2.47 -1.56 -11.62
C ILE A 26 -1.16 -2.31 -11.32
N ARG A 27 -0.36 -1.80 -10.38
CA ARG A 27 0.87 -2.45 -9.96
C ARG A 27 0.63 -3.87 -9.44
N TYR A 28 -0.36 -4.06 -8.59
CA TYR A 28 -0.73 -5.36 -8.04
C TYR A 28 -1.05 -6.40 -9.13
N LEU A 29 -1.76 -5.97 -10.18
CA LEU A 29 -2.19 -6.84 -11.27
C LEU A 29 -1.11 -7.10 -12.32
N THR A 30 -0.21 -6.13 -12.55
CA THR A 30 0.67 -6.09 -13.73
C THR A 30 2.15 -5.89 -13.41
N ASN A 31 2.51 -5.53 -12.18
CA ASN A 31 3.82 -5.03 -11.75
C ASN A 31 4.26 -3.70 -12.44
N ILE A 32 3.39 -3.03 -13.17
CA ILE A 32 3.69 -1.74 -13.80
C ILE A 32 3.64 -0.63 -12.76
N GLU A 33 4.71 0.14 -12.67
CA GLU A 33 4.85 1.34 -11.83
C GLU A 33 4.97 2.60 -12.71
N ALA A 34 4.00 2.81 -13.57
CA ALA A 34 3.93 3.97 -14.45
C ALA A 34 2.54 4.59 -14.39
N GLU A 35 2.46 5.87 -14.74
CA GLU A 35 1.17 6.52 -14.94
C GLU A 35 0.44 5.90 -16.14
N GLY A 36 -0.80 5.51 -15.95
CA GLY A 36 -1.58 4.91 -17.02
C GLY A 36 -2.94 4.42 -16.56
N ILE A 37 -3.64 3.75 -17.46
CA ILE A 37 -4.93 3.14 -17.21
C ILE A 37 -4.94 1.72 -17.79
N LEU A 38 -5.42 0.77 -17.03
CA LEU A 38 -5.58 -0.61 -17.45
C LEU A 38 -7.05 -0.86 -17.80
N LEU A 39 -7.30 -1.25 -19.04
CA LEU A 39 -8.61 -1.61 -19.56
C LEU A 39 -8.64 -3.13 -19.77
N LEU A 40 -9.58 -3.77 -19.14
CA LEU A 40 -9.76 -5.22 -19.23
C LEU A 40 -11.09 -5.53 -19.93
N THR A 41 -11.05 -6.43 -20.89
CA THR A 41 -12.24 -7.01 -21.50
C THR A 41 -12.17 -8.55 -21.38
N ARG A 42 -13.21 -9.25 -21.82
CA ARG A 42 -13.18 -10.72 -21.86
C ARG A 42 -12.06 -11.29 -22.76
N LYS A 43 -11.59 -10.50 -23.74
CA LYS A 43 -10.64 -10.94 -24.75
C LYS A 43 -9.23 -10.34 -24.56
N GLU A 44 -9.16 -9.09 -24.12
CA GLU A 44 -7.92 -8.30 -24.17
C GLU A 44 -7.66 -7.59 -22.84
N ASN A 45 -6.39 -7.38 -22.54
CA ASN A 45 -5.91 -6.49 -21.53
C ASN A 45 -5.14 -5.37 -22.24
N ILE A 46 -5.51 -4.13 -22.00
CA ILE A 46 -4.95 -2.97 -22.66
C ILE A 46 -4.42 -2.02 -21.61
N TYR A 47 -3.17 -1.61 -21.75
CA TYR A 47 -2.56 -0.59 -20.91
C TYR A 47 -2.27 0.65 -21.74
N ILE A 48 -2.84 1.79 -21.35
CA ILE A 48 -2.62 3.07 -22.03
C ILE A 48 -1.80 3.95 -21.11
N THR A 49 -0.65 4.39 -21.60
CA THR A 49 0.27 5.28 -20.90
C THR A 49 0.82 6.35 -21.85
N ASP A 50 1.63 7.27 -21.37
CA ASP A 50 2.27 8.27 -22.24
C ASP A 50 3.67 7.84 -22.70
N SER A 51 4.20 8.57 -23.70
CA SER A 51 5.48 8.27 -24.34
C SER A 51 6.66 8.14 -23.37
N ARG A 52 6.62 8.81 -22.22
CA ARG A 52 7.70 8.79 -21.21
C ARG A 52 7.88 7.40 -20.58
N TYR A 53 6.81 6.60 -20.54
CA TYR A 53 6.78 5.33 -19.83
C TYR A 53 6.72 4.10 -20.75
N ILE A 54 6.50 4.29 -22.06
CA ILE A 54 6.32 3.18 -23.03
C ILE A 54 7.47 2.18 -22.99
N GLU A 55 8.71 2.66 -23.07
CA GLU A 55 9.89 1.79 -23.06
C GLU A 55 10.01 1.01 -21.75
N HIS A 56 9.80 1.70 -20.62
CA HIS A 56 9.82 1.08 -19.30
C HIS A 56 8.74 0.01 -19.15
N VAL A 57 7.51 0.31 -19.57
CA VAL A 57 6.39 -0.63 -19.53
C VAL A 57 6.66 -1.87 -20.38
N HIS A 58 7.21 -1.70 -21.58
CA HIS A 58 7.60 -2.84 -22.42
C HIS A 58 8.67 -3.72 -21.77
N THR A 59 9.62 -3.13 -21.04
CA THR A 59 10.63 -3.90 -20.32
C THR A 59 10.02 -4.80 -19.24
N ILE A 60 8.99 -4.31 -18.53
CA ILE A 60 8.27 -5.07 -17.51
C ILE A 60 7.41 -6.16 -18.16
N LEU A 61 6.68 -5.82 -19.23
CA LEU A 61 5.67 -6.69 -19.84
C LEU A 61 6.25 -7.81 -20.73
N THR A 62 7.54 -7.81 -21.06
CA THR A 62 8.19 -8.97 -21.70
C THR A 62 8.05 -10.27 -20.90
N LEU A 63 7.65 -10.17 -19.64
CA LEU A 63 7.35 -11.29 -18.74
C LEU A 63 5.85 -11.68 -18.73
N PHE A 64 4.96 -10.89 -19.36
CA PHE A 64 3.50 -11.08 -19.34
C PHE A 64 2.91 -10.80 -20.72
N ASP A 65 2.90 -11.81 -21.58
CA ASP A 65 2.47 -11.73 -23.00
C ASP A 65 0.99 -11.37 -23.25
N GLU A 66 0.24 -10.97 -22.21
CA GLU A 66 -1.21 -10.78 -22.31
C GLU A 66 -1.69 -9.32 -22.29
N ILE A 67 -0.78 -8.32 -22.25
CA ILE A 67 -1.17 -6.90 -22.18
C ILE A 67 -0.68 -6.14 -23.41
N ILE A 68 -1.63 -5.55 -24.14
CA ILE A 68 -1.36 -4.67 -25.26
C ILE A 68 -1.10 -3.25 -24.73
N VAL A 69 0.01 -2.64 -25.08
CA VAL A 69 0.38 -1.30 -24.62
C VAL A 69 0.16 -0.29 -25.73
N TYR A 70 -0.52 0.79 -25.41
CA TYR A 70 -0.71 1.94 -26.28
C TYR A 70 -0.08 3.20 -25.68
N ASP A 71 0.58 3.98 -26.56
CA ASP A 71 0.89 5.37 -26.23
C ASP A 71 -0.39 6.21 -26.37
N ILE A 72 -0.71 7.00 -25.37
CA ILE A 72 -1.94 7.80 -25.32
C ILE A 72 -2.12 8.72 -26.55
N LYS A 73 -0.98 9.19 -27.15
CA LYS A 73 -0.99 10.03 -28.34
C LYS A 73 -1.44 9.30 -29.59
N ASP A 74 -1.27 7.97 -29.63
CA ASP A 74 -1.57 7.12 -30.79
C ASP A 74 -2.99 6.52 -30.73
N VAL A 75 -3.70 6.71 -29.58
CA VAL A 75 -5.06 6.23 -29.40
C VAL A 75 -6.04 7.26 -29.96
N SER A 76 -6.72 6.91 -31.04
CA SER A 76 -7.74 7.76 -31.64
C SER A 76 -9.03 7.79 -30.81
N ARG A 77 -9.92 8.71 -31.14
CA ARG A 77 -11.26 8.75 -30.55
C ARG A 77 -12.04 7.45 -30.81
N ASP A 78 -11.93 6.94 -32.02
CA ASP A 78 -12.65 5.72 -32.44
C ASP A 78 -12.11 4.49 -31.66
N ASP A 79 -10.81 4.43 -31.37
CA ASP A 79 -10.23 3.37 -30.54
C ASP A 79 -10.82 3.41 -29.12
N TYR A 80 -10.91 4.59 -28.50
CA TYR A 80 -11.54 4.71 -27.17
C TYR A 80 -12.98 4.25 -27.17
N GLU A 81 -13.77 4.58 -28.20
CA GLU A 81 -15.17 4.17 -28.33
C GLU A 81 -15.30 2.66 -28.59
N ASN A 82 -14.29 2.04 -29.22
CA ASN A 82 -14.29 0.62 -29.57
C ASN A 82 -13.83 -0.32 -28.45
N PHE A 83 -13.02 0.14 -27.49
CA PHE A 83 -12.48 -0.73 -26.42
C PHE A 83 -13.58 -1.49 -25.68
N PHE A 84 -14.73 -0.87 -25.43
CA PHE A 84 -15.85 -1.50 -24.71
C PHE A 84 -17.11 -1.66 -25.57
N MET A 85 -16.99 -1.61 -26.89
CA MET A 85 -18.16 -1.66 -27.81
C MET A 85 -19.07 -2.87 -27.58
N PHE A 86 -18.51 -4.02 -27.17
CA PHE A 86 -19.25 -5.25 -26.91
C PHE A 86 -19.47 -5.53 -25.42
N CYS A 87 -19.30 -4.49 -24.58
CA CYS A 87 -19.50 -4.60 -23.14
C CYS A 87 -20.80 -3.88 -22.77
N GLU A 88 -21.75 -4.61 -22.20
CA GLU A 88 -22.97 -4.05 -21.65
C GLU A 88 -22.67 -3.39 -20.30
N ASN A 89 -21.95 -4.14 -19.43
CA ASN A 89 -21.57 -3.70 -18.10
C ASN A 89 -20.04 -3.56 -18.02
N VAL A 90 -19.56 -2.37 -17.67
CA VAL A 90 -18.14 -2.07 -17.43
C VAL A 90 -17.95 -1.67 -15.97
N GLY A 91 -17.09 -2.39 -15.25
CA GLY A 91 -16.76 -2.06 -13.86
C GLY A 91 -15.78 -0.90 -13.76
N PHE A 92 -15.80 -0.21 -12.63
CA PHE A 92 -14.82 0.81 -12.28
C PHE A 92 -14.58 0.88 -10.77
N GLU A 93 -13.48 1.49 -10.35
CA GLU A 93 -13.07 1.61 -8.94
C GLU A 93 -13.75 2.83 -8.29
N GLU A 94 -14.92 2.64 -7.69
CA GLU A 94 -15.76 3.68 -7.13
C GLU A 94 -15.09 4.48 -5.98
N ASN A 95 -14.21 3.85 -5.22
CA ASN A 95 -13.50 4.52 -4.13
C ASN A 95 -12.26 5.31 -4.59
N TYR A 96 -11.87 5.19 -5.85
CA TYR A 96 -10.73 5.89 -6.42
C TYR A 96 -11.14 6.93 -7.47
N VAL A 97 -12.11 6.59 -8.31
CA VAL A 97 -12.54 7.41 -9.44
C VAL A 97 -13.42 8.57 -8.96
N THR A 98 -13.00 9.80 -9.25
CA THR A 98 -13.82 10.98 -8.95
C THR A 98 -15.09 11.01 -9.83
N TYR A 99 -16.13 11.71 -9.37
CA TYR A 99 -17.36 11.87 -10.16
C TYR A 99 -17.11 12.53 -11.53
N ALA A 100 -16.16 13.45 -11.62
CA ALA A 100 -15.77 14.06 -12.89
C ALA A 100 -15.19 13.02 -13.85
N LYS A 101 -14.32 12.12 -13.33
CA LYS A 101 -13.70 11.05 -14.10
C LYS A 101 -14.70 9.97 -14.51
N TYR A 102 -15.65 9.64 -13.64
CA TYR A 102 -16.79 8.76 -13.94
C TYR A 102 -17.57 9.26 -15.19
N LYS A 103 -17.93 10.55 -15.21
CA LYS A 103 -18.62 11.15 -16.38
C LYS A 103 -17.73 11.18 -17.64
N GLU A 104 -16.42 11.37 -17.46
CA GLU A 104 -15.47 11.33 -18.56
C GLU A 104 -15.41 9.92 -19.16
N TYR A 105 -15.36 8.87 -18.36
CA TYR A 105 -15.31 7.49 -18.84
C TYR A 105 -16.55 7.13 -19.67
N ILE A 106 -17.74 7.46 -19.18
CA ILE A 106 -18.98 7.23 -19.92
C ILE A 106 -18.92 7.87 -21.32
N ARG A 107 -18.47 9.13 -21.41
CA ARG A 107 -18.40 9.86 -22.69
C ARG A 107 -17.27 9.35 -23.59
N LYS A 108 -16.09 9.13 -23.00
CA LYS A 108 -14.87 8.77 -23.73
C LYS A 108 -14.96 7.37 -24.34
N TYR A 109 -15.47 6.42 -23.58
CA TYR A 109 -15.56 5.01 -23.98
C TYR A 109 -16.97 4.60 -24.46
N LYS A 110 -17.91 5.55 -24.52
CA LYS A 110 -19.34 5.30 -24.86
C LYS A 110 -19.96 4.14 -24.08
N ILE A 111 -19.67 4.09 -22.78
CA ILE A 111 -20.15 3.03 -21.90
C ILE A 111 -21.64 3.27 -21.59
N ASN A 112 -22.49 2.25 -21.81
CA ASN A 112 -23.90 2.31 -21.47
C ASN A 112 -24.14 2.15 -19.98
N ASN A 113 -23.48 1.20 -19.33
CA ASN A 113 -23.63 0.92 -17.91
C ASN A 113 -22.25 0.79 -17.23
N LEU A 114 -21.87 1.82 -16.47
CA LEU A 114 -20.64 1.87 -15.69
C LEU A 114 -20.98 1.50 -14.25
N VAL A 115 -20.46 0.36 -13.77
CA VAL A 115 -20.88 -0.35 -12.55
C VAL A 115 -19.80 -0.28 -11.48
N GLU A 116 -20.19 0.00 -10.24
CA GLU A 116 -19.31 -0.07 -9.06
C GLU A 116 -18.85 -1.51 -8.80
N THR A 117 -17.59 -1.68 -8.42
CA THR A 117 -16.97 -3.01 -8.22
C THR A 117 -16.86 -3.43 -6.75
N GLU A 118 -17.32 -2.61 -5.82
CA GLU A 118 -17.34 -2.88 -4.38
C GLU A 118 -15.97 -3.34 -3.82
N ASN A 119 -14.91 -2.61 -4.17
CA ASN A 119 -13.54 -2.95 -3.76
C ASN A 119 -13.09 -4.36 -4.20
N MET A 120 -13.45 -4.78 -5.39
CA MET A 120 -13.17 -6.14 -5.89
C MET A 120 -11.67 -6.47 -5.85
N ILE A 121 -10.82 -5.56 -6.32
CA ILE A 121 -9.36 -5.76 -6.35
C ILE A 121 -8.77 -5.65 -4.94
N GLU A 122 -9.24 -4.70 -4.14
CA GLU A 122 -8.82 -4.51 -2.75
C GLU A 122 -9.13 -5.75 -1.90
N LYS A 123 -10.29 -6.37 -2.08
CA LYS A 123 -10.64 -7.64 -1.42
C LYS A 123 -9.67 -8.77 -1.79
N GLN A 124 -9.23 -8.84 -3.04
CA GLN A 124 -8.20 -9.80 -3.45
C GLN A 124 -6.85 -9.50 -2.79
N ARG A 125 -6.44 -8.22 -2.73
CA ARG A 125 -5.21 -7.77 -2.10
C ARG A 125 -5.16 -8.03 -0.59
N MET A 126 -6.29 -8.23 0.09
CA MET A 126 -6.33 -8.56 1.52
C MET A 126 -5.67 -9.91 1.82
N ILE A 127 -5.71 -10.85 0.89
CA ILE A 127 -5.08 -12.17 1.03
C ILE A 127 -3.77 -12.14 0.24
N LYS A 128 -2.64 -12.24 0.94
CA LYS A 128 -1.30 -12.16 0.37
C LYS A 128 -0.82 -13.54 -0.06
N ASP A 129 -0.18 -13.61 -1.22
CA ASP A 129 0.56 -14.79 -1.64
C ASP A 129 1.96 -14.85 -0.98
N GLU A 130 2.73 -15.91 -1.24
CA GLU A 130 4.03 -16.13 -0.62
C GLU A 130 5.06 -15.05 -0.98
N ASP A 131 5.04 -14.52 -2.20
CA ASP A 131 5.98 -13.50 -2.64
C ASP A 131 5.61 -12.13 -2.07
N GLU A 132 4.32 -11.84 -1.93
CA GLU A 132 3.82 -10.66 -1.23
C GLU A 132 4.23 -10.68 0.25
N ILE A 133 4.13 -11.84 0.91
CA ILE A 133 4.56 -12.03 2.31
C ILE A 133 6.06 -11.80 2.46
N LYS A 134 6.89 -12.33 1.55
CA LYS A 134 8.35 -12.09 1.55
C LYS A 134 8.70 -10.61 1.45
N ASN A 135 8.00 -9.85 0.59
CA ASN A 135 8.22 -8.42 0.46
C ASN A 135 7.86 -7.66 1.75
N ILE A 136 6.73 -8.02 2.39
CA ILE A 136 6.34 -7.45 3.69
C ILE A 136 7.38 -7.78 4.76
N GLN A 137 7.81 -9.04 4.84
CA GLN A 137 8.85 -9.47 5.78
C GLN A 137 10.14 -8.69 5.59
N LYS A 138 10.55 -8.48 4.33
CA LYS A 138 11.75 -7.71 4.02
C LYS A 138 11.62 -6.24 4.45
N ALA A 139 10.48 -5.62 4.22
CA ALA A 139 10.21 -4.26 4.70
C ALA A 139 10.27 -4.19 6.24
N CYS A 140 9.68 -5.17 6.94
CA CYS A 140 9.74 -5.26 8.40
C CYS A 140 11.19 -5.44 8.91
N GLU A 141 11.98 -6.33 8.31
CA GLU A 141 13.39 -6.53 8.67
C GLU A 141 14.22 -5.25 8.56
N ILE A 142 14.03 -4.48 7.48
CA ILE A 142 14.75 -3.22 7.28
C ILE A 142 14.34 -2.21 8.35
N THR A 143 13.06 -2.15 8.69
CA THR A 143 12.54 -1.24 9.72
C THR A 143 13.05 -1.63 11.11
N ASP A 144 13.08 -2.92 11.46
CA ASP A 144 13.65 -3.41 12.73
C ASP A 144 15.16 -3.10 12.84
N ASN A 145 15.90 -3.26 11.75
CA ASN A 145 17.33 -2.92 11.70
C ASN A 145 17.54 -1.39 11.83
N CYS A 146 16.71 -0.58 11.18
CA CYS A 146 16.74 0.87 11.35
C CYS A 146 16.49 1.25 12.81
N PHE A 147 15.49 0.67 13.45
CA PHE A 147 15.20 0.94 14.86
C PHE A 147 16.37 0.57 15.77
N SER A 148 16.98 -0.59 15.53
CA SER A 148 18.17 -1.04 16.30
C SER A 148 19.34 -0.06 16.15
N TYR A 149 19.57 0.45 14.94
CA TYR A 149 20.55 1.50 14.68
C TYR A 149 20.21 2.79 15.41
N LEU A 150 18.95 3.22 15.45
CA LEU A 150 18.52 4.44 16.13
C LEU A 150 18.72 4.40 17.63
N LEU A 151 18.63 3.25 18.28
CA LEU A 151 18.89 3.11 19.72
C LEU A 151 20.33 3.50 20.10
N GLU A 152 21.28 3.32 19.19
CA GLU A 152 22.67 3.72 19.38
C GLU A 152 22.95 5.15 18.90
N TYR A 153 22.19 5.60 17.88
CA TYR A 153 22.37 6.91 17.23
C TYR A 153 21.81 8.07 18.05
N ILE A 154 20.61 7.91 18.63
CA ILE A 154 19.89 9.02 19.31
C ILE A 154 20.63 9.46 20.57
N LYS A 155 20.93 10.76 20.66
CA LYS A 155 21.60 11.39 21.80
C LYS A 155 20.86 12.68 22.22
N PRO A 156 20.95 13.06 23.51
CA PRO A 156 20.50 14.37 23.95
C PRO A 156 21.12 15.48 23.11
N GLY A 157 20.35 16.52 22.84
CA GLY A 157 20.76 17.67 22.03
C GLY A 157 20.44 17.55 20.54
N MET A 158 20.17 16.35 20.01
CA MET A 158 19.63 16.17 18.65
C MET A 158 18.20 16.68 18.57
N THR A 159 17.76 17.12 17.39
CA THR A 159 16.38 17.51 17.17
C THR A 159 15.53 16.37 16.61
N GLU A 160 14.21 16.44 16.80
CA GLU A 160 13.27 15.50 16.20
C GLU A 160 13.45 15.41 14.68
N LYS A 161 13.64 16.56 14.01
CA LYS A 161 13.93 16.62 12.57
C LYS A 161 15.23 15.91 12.17
N GLN A 162 16.28 16.01 12.99
CA GLN A 162 17.54 15.32 12.70
C GLN A 162 17.36 13.80 12.74
N ILE A 163 16.60 13.30 13.72
CA ILE A 163 16.29 11.86 13.82
C ILE A 163 15.44 11.41 12.66
N ALA A 164 14.39 12.17 12.28
CA ALA A 164 13.54 11.85 11.14
C ALA A 164 14.34 11.76 9.82
N ARG A 165 15.25 12.74 9.57
CA ARG A 165 16.13 12.71 8.39
C ARG A 165 17.08 11.52 8.39
N GLU A 166 17.57 11.11 9.55
CA GLU A 166 18.43 9.91 9.66
C GLU A 166 17.68 8.63 9.29
N ILE A 167 16.41 8.53 9.67
CA ILE A 167 15.54 7.42 9.26
C ILE A 167 15.35 7.42 7.74
N GLU A 168 15.06 8.58 7.14
CA GLU A 168 14.92 8.72 5.69
C GLU A 168 16.21 8.34 4.95
N GLU A 169 17.37 8.79 5.46
CA GLU A 169 18.69 8.47 4.91
C GLU A 169 18.98 6.96 5.02
N TYR A 170 18.64 6.35 6.15
CA TYR A 170 18.79 4.90 6.33
C TYR A 170 18.00 4.09 5.30
N TYR A 171 16.79 4.55 4.94
CA TYR A 171 15.93 3.87 3.97
C TYR A 171 16.32 4.12 2.51
N ARG A 172 16.96 5.24 2.19
CA ARG A 172 17.19 5.73 0.83
C ARG A 172 17.75 4.68 -0.13
N ASP A 173 18.82 4.00 0.27
CA ASP A 173 19.50 3.02 -0.60
C ASP A 173 19.04 1.57 -0.38
N ARG A 174 18.09 1.36 0.50
CA ARG A 174 17.68 0.02 0.94
C ARG A 174 16.24 -0.33 0.57
N THR A 175 15.46 0.67 0.15
CA THR A 175 14.01 0.56 0.00
C THR A 175 13.50 1.39 -1.15
N ASP A 176 12.22 1.23 -1.52
CA ASP A 176 11.55 2.09 -2.51
C ASP A 176 11.14 3.47 -1.92
N GLY A 177 11.42 3.72 -0.64
CA GLY A 177 11.06 4.95 0.07
C GLY A 177 10.25 4.70 1.34
N LEU A 178 9.72 5.78 1.89
CA LEU A 178 8.89 5.73 3.10
C LEU A 178 7.50 5.14 2.82
N SER A 179 6.95 4.42 3.80
CA SER A 179 5.53 3.99 3.77
C SER A 179 4.58 5.17 4.00
N PHE A 180 4.99 6.08 4.88
CA PHE A 180 4.29 7.30 5.30
C PHE A 180 5.31 8.31 5.87
N GLU A 181 4.85 9.53 6.12
CA GLU A 181 5.69 10.57 6.73
C GLU A 181 6.14 10.15 8.14
N THR A 182 7.44 10.10 8.36
CA THR A 182 8.03 9.66 9.63
C THR A 182 7.63 10.59 10.79
N ILE A 183 7.18 10.01 11.89
CA ILE A 183 6.88 10.71 13.13
C ILE A 183 8.04 10.52 14.11
N VAL A 184 8.60 11.60 14.62
CA VAL A 184 9.49 11.63 15.78
C VAL A 184 8.97 12.69 16.72
N ALA A 185 8.39 12.26 17.82
CA ALA A 185 7.82 13.14 18.85
C ALA A 185 8.54 12.91 20.16
N SER A 186 8.97 13.97 20.82
CA SER A 186 9.71 13.91 22.08
C SER A 186 9.08 14.77 23.17
N GLY A 187 9.18 14.31 24.43
CA GLY A 187 8.62 15.01 25.60
C GLY A 187 7.14 15.33 25.41
N GLU A 188 6.76 16.60 25.52
CA GLU A 188 5.37 17.07 25.36
C GLU A 188 4.76 16.78 23.97
N ASN A 189 5.58 16.67 22.92
CA ASN A 189 5.09 16.37 21.57
C ASN A 189 4.53 14.95 21.46
N THR A 190 4.89 14.02 22.35
CA THR A 190 4.36 12.65 22.35
C THR A 190 2.86 12.59 22.64
N SER A 191 2.27 13.67 23.15
CA SER A 191 0.80 13.77 23.34
C SER A 191 0.04 13.93 22.02
N LYS A 192 0.72 14.15 20.90
CA LYS A 192 0.13 14.38 19.57
C LYS A 192 0.29 13.11 18.73
N PRO A 193 -0.80 12.37 18.44
CA PRO A 193 -0.71 11.11 17.67
C PRO A 193 -0.09 11.29 16.28
N HIS A 194 -0.34 12.43 15.63
CA HIS A 194 0.18 12.77 14.30
C HIS A 194 1.16 13.97 14.39
N ALA A 195 2.15 13.86 15.30
CA ALA A 195 3.15 14.88 15.46
C ALA A 195 4.04 15.01 14.21
N VAL A 196 4.30 16.23 13.79
CA VAL A 196 5.31 16.51 12.77
C VAL A 196 6.64 16.79 13.49
N PRO A 197 7.77 16.19 13.06
CA PRO A 197 9.07 16.43 13.68
C PRO A 197 9.44 17.91 13.69
N THR A 198 9.86 18.43 14.87
CA THR A 198 10.18 19.83 15.11
C THR A 198 11.67 20.05 15.35
N ASP A 199 12.06 21.29 15.60
CA ASP A 199 13.41 21.65 16.04
C ASP A 199 13.60 21.50 17.56
N ARG A 200 12.63 20.89 18.27
CA ARG A 200 12.77 20.53 19.68
C ARG A 200 13.97 19.61 19.86
N LYS A 201 14.83 19.98 20.80
CA LYS A 201 16.00 19.18 21.16
C LYS A 201 15.62 18.13 22.19
N ILE A 202 16.04 16.90 21.92
CA ILE A 202 15.93 15.78 22.85
C ILE A 202 16.68 16.09 24.14
N GLN A 203 16.04 15.85 25.26
CA GLN A 203 16.60 16.07 26.61
C GLN A 203 16.80 14.73 27.33
N GLU A 204 17.64 14.76 28.37
CA GLU A 204 17.72 13.64 29.31
C GLU A 204 16.34 13.37 29.94
N LYS A 205 15.99 12.10 30.08
CA LYS A 205 14.69 11.61 30.59
C LYS A 205 13.49 11.87 29.67
N ASP A 206 13.73 12.34 28.42
CA ASP A 206 12.65 12.44 27.47
C ASP A 206 12.10 11.07 27.11
N ILE A 207 10.80 11.03 26.89
CA ILE A 207 10.12 9.95 26.15
C ILE A 207 10.15 10.35 24.68
N ILE A 208 10.46 9.40 23.81
CA ILE A 208 10.41 9.61 22.36
C ILE A 208 9.49 8.54 21.75
N THR A 209 8.49 8.97 21.01
CA THR A 209 7.68 8.12 20.15
C THR A 209 8.19 8.25 18.72
N ILE A 210 8.58 7.15 18.13
CA ILE A 210 9.03 7.03 16.74
C ILE A 210 8.03 6.15 16.01
N ASP A 211 7.46 6.68 14.93
CA ASP A 211 6.58 5.95 14.02
C ASP A 211 7.17 6.02 12.62
N MET A 212 7.55 4.87 12.09
CA MET A 212 8.33 4.76 10.87
C MET A 212 8.01 3.49 10.09
N GLY A 213 8.20 3.56 8.79
CA GLY A 213 8.03 2.42 7.90
C GLY A 213 8.60 2.68 6.52
N CYS A 214 8.92 1.61 5.83
CA CYS A 214 9.48 1.65 4.49
C CYS A 214 8.72 0.76 3.51
N LYS A 215 8.96 0.95 2.21
CA LYS A 215 8.41 0.13 1.14
C LYS A 215 9.48 -0.73 0.50
N VAL A 216 9.15 -1.98 0.24
CA VAL A 216 9.97 -2.91 -0.54
C VAL A 216 9.08 -3.55 -1.61
N ASN A 217 9.41 -3.37 -2.86
CA ASN A 217 8.59 -3.80 -4.00
C ASN A 217 7.12 -3.39 -3.83
N GLY A 218 6.88 -2.15 -3.29
CA GLY A 218 5.57 -1.57 -3.03
C GLY A 218 4.80 -2.12 -1.83
N TYR A 219 5.39 -3.02 -1.06
CA TYR A 219 4.81 -3.54 0.20
C TYR A 219 5.39 -2.77 1.38
N CYS A 220 4.52 -2.37 2.30
CA CYS A 220 4.86 -1.45 3.38
C CYS A 220 5.10 -2.19 4.70
N SER A 221 6.09 -1.72 5.47
CA SER A 221 6.15 -1.90 6.92
C SER A 221 5.55 -0.68 7.62
N ASP A 222 5.18 -0.87 8.87
CA ASP A 222 4.63 0.15 9.76
C ASP A 222 4.98 -0.24 11.20
N MET A 223 5.75 0.62 11.89
CA MET A 223 6.23 0.32 13.24
C MET A 223 6.29 1.55 14.12
N THR A 224 5.51 1.57 15.18
CA THR A 224 5.62 2.55 16.27
C THR A 224 6.39 1.98 17.46
N ARG A 225 7.34 2.74 17.99
CA ARG A 225 8.08 2.43 19.22
C ARG A 225 8.19 3.65 20.11
N THR A 226 8.08 3.39 21.41
CA THR A 226 8.33 4.38 22.47
C THR A 226 9.60 4.02 23.22
N ILE A 227 10.55 4.94 23.26
CA ILE A 227 11.84 4.79 23.93
C ILE A 227 12.04 5.89 24.97
N PHE A 228 13.01 5.70 25.83
CA PHE A 228 13.41 6.64 26.87
C PHE A 228 14.86 7.04 26.69
N VAL A 229 15.19 8.29 26.94
CA VAL A 229 16.56 8.79 26.92
C VAL A 229 17.11 8.79 28.33
N GLY A 230 18.06 7.90 28.60
CA GLY A 230 18.62 7.71 29.95
C GLY A 230 17.65 6.95 30.88
N GLU A 231 17.50 7.43 32.11
CA GLU A 231 16.65 6.79 33.12
C GLU A 231 15.15 6.99 32.86
N VAL A 232 14.38 5.92 32.98
CA VAL A 232 12.92 5.98 32.85
C VAL A 232 12.33 6.64 34.08
N PRO A 233 11.53 7.74 33.94
CA PRO A 233 10.86 8.35 35.07
C PRO A 233 9.93 7.36 35.80
N GLU A 234 10.00 7.31 37.14
CA GLU A 234 9.24 6.34 37.94
C GLU A 234 7.72 6.46 37.76
N GLU A 235 7.22 7.68 37.57
CA GLU A 235 5.81 7.96 37.30
C GLU A 235 5.30 7.41 35.97
N ILE A 236 6.16 7.21 34.99
CA ILE A 236 5.79 6.73 33.64
C ILE A 236 5.82 5.20 33.56
N LYS A 237 6.67 4.54 34.33
CA LYS A 237 6.80 3.07 34.32
C LYS A 237 5.48 2.32 34.44
N PRO A 238 4.57 2.67 35.38
CA PRO A 238 3.28 1.98 35.53
C PRO A 238 2.41 2.12 34.27
N ILE A 239 2.40 3.33 33.68
CA ILE A 239 1.60 3.63 32.46
C ILE A 239 2.15 2.84 31.28
N TYR A 240 3.46 2.87 31.07
CA TYR A 240 4.12 2.11 29.99
C TYR A 240 3.84 0.61 30.12
N ASN A 241 4.02 0.04 31.31
CA ASN A 241 3.77 -1.36 31.57
C ASN A 241 2.30 -1.76 31.38
N LEU A 242 1.35 -0.88 31.72
CA LEU A 242 -0.08 -1.10 31.47
C LEU A 242 -0.37 -1.18 29.97
N VAL A 243 0.14 -0.23 29.19
CA VAL A 243 -0.03 -0.20 27.72
C VAL A 243 0.60 -1.43 27.08
N LEU A 244 1.82 -1.80 27.49
CA LEU A 244 2.52 -2.98 27.01
C LEU A 244 1.71 -4.26 27.28
N LYS A 245 1.18 -4.40 28.49
CA LYS A 245 0.35 -5.55 28.88
C LYS A 245 -0.93 -5.63 28.05
N LEU A 246 -1.59 -4.50 27.81
CA LEU A 246 -2.80 -4.45 26.96
C LEU A 246 -2.49 -4.85 25.54
N LYS A 247 -1.40 -4.34 24.96
CA LYS A 247 -0.92 -4.71 23.61
C LYS A 247 -0.68 -6.22 23.50
N GLN A 248 0.04 -6.81 24.46
CA GLN A 248 0.31 -8.24 24.48
C GLN A 248 -0.97 -9.07 24.59
N GLN A 249 -1.92 -8.66 25.42
CA GLN A 249 -3.20 -9.34 25.55
C GLN A 249 -4.04 -9.27 24.26
N MET A 250 -4.01 -8.15 23.56
CA MET A 250 -4.72 -8.00 22.26
C MET A 250 -4.08 -8.90 21.20
N THR A 251 -2.76 -8.96 21.11
CA THR A 251 -2.05 -9.82 20.17
C THR A 251 -2.40 -11.30 20.39
N LEU A 252 -2.35 -11.77 21.65
CA LEU A 252 -2.74 -13.14 22.01
C LEU A 252 -4.19 -13.46 21.64
N LYS A 253 -5.13 -12.52 21.84
CA LYS A 253 -6.52 -12.72 21.43
C LYS A 253 -6.69 -12.80 19.91
N MET A 254 -5.95 -12.01 19.15
CA MET A 254 -5.97 -12.09 17.69
C MET A 254 -5.43 -13.42 17.17
N GLU A 255 -4.35 -13.94 17.76
CA GLU A 255 -3.80 -15.26 17.45
C GLU A 255 -4.83 -16.37 17.77
N GLN A 256 -5.51 -16.31 18.90
CA GLN A 256 -6.56 -17.27 19.26
C GLN A 256 -7.75 -17.23 18.29
N VAL A 257 -8.18 -16.05 17.84
CA VAL A 257 -9.23 -15.90 16.82
C VAL A 257 -8.77 -16.48 15.48
N HIS A 258 -7.52 -16.25 15.09
CA HIS A 258 -6.95 -16.82 13.89
C HIS A 258 -6.95 -18.36 13.91
N ASP A 259 -6.46 -18.94 15.01
CA ASP A 259 -6.46 -20.39 15.21
C ASP A 259 -7.86 -20.99 15.20
N TYR A 260 -8.84 -20.29 15.79
CA TYR A 260 -10.23 -20.70 15.78
C TYR A 260 -10.82 -20.69 14.35
N LEU A 261 -10.56 -19.65 13.58
CA LEU A 261 -10.97 -19.55 12.17
C LEU A 261 -10.33 -20.65 11.30
N LEU A 262 -9.06 -20.95 11.50
CA LEU A 262 -8.39 -22.04 10.78
C LEU A 262 -8.98 -23.41 11.12
N LYS A 263 -9.33 -23.67 12.37
CA LYS A 263 -10.01 -24.90 12.78
C LYS A 263 -11.40 -25.02 12.15
N TRP A 264 -12.16 -23.90 12.16
CA TRP A 264 -13.48 -23.86 11.55
C TRP A 264 -13.44 -24.13 10.04
N LEU A 265 -12.51 -23.51 9.30
CA LEU A 265 -12.30 -23.73 7.88
C LEU A 265 -11.94 -25.18 7.56
N LYS A 266 -11.09 -25.82 8.38
CA LYS A 266 -10.75 -27.25 8.20
C LYS A 266 -11.95 -28.18 8.41
N MET A 267 -12.85 -27.83 9.33
CA MET A 267 -14.07 -28.61 9.59
C MET A 267 -15.17 -28.44 8.53
N THR A 268 -15.17 -27.32 7.80
CA THR A 268 -16.19 -27.03 6.76
C THR A 268 -15.75 -27.49 5.36
N LEU A 269 -14.46 -27.82 5.17
CA LEU A 269 -13.91 -28.31 3.91
C LEU A 269 -13.63 -29.83 3.90
N SER A 270 -13.90 -30.51 5.01
CA SER A 270 -13.90 -31.98 5.13
C SER A 270 -15.31 -32.55 5.01
#